data_3cfdaaa376974fae01ed138d66110c7d
#
_entry.id   3cfdaaa376974fae01ed138d66110c7d
#
_cell.length_a   1.000
_cell.length_b   1.000
_cell.length_c   1.000
_cell.angle_alpha   90.00
_cell.angle_beta   90.00
_cell.angle_gamma   90.00
#
_symmetry.space_group_name_H-M   'P 1'
#
loop_
_entity.id
_entity.type
_entity.pdbx_description
1 polymer ?
#
loop_
_entity_poly.entity_id
_entity_poly.type
_entity_poly.pdbx_seq_one_letter_code
_entity_poly.pdbx_strand_id
1 'polypeptide(L)'
;MSLEMIKRKAGLNVLYYRLKNSIEEIEAKHPERSDLLDPMRESLNEVAESIQYFTHCENVTRATNSRNHDLELENLKLKQENKSLNIHIGNLINGL
;
A
#
# COMPACT_ATOMS: atom_id res chain seq x y z
N MET A 1 -0.56 -4.92 4.47
CA MET A 1 -2.04 -4.87 4.23
C MET A 1 -2.68 -6.15 4.71
N SER A 2 -3.89 -6.07 5.23
CA SER A 2 -4.67 -7.26 5.60
C SER A 2 -5.14 -8.01 4.35
N LEU A 3 -5.39 -9.31 4.49
CA LEU A 3 -5.95 -10.13 3.41
C LEU A 3 -7.30 -9.60 2.91
N GLU A 4 -8.10 -9.05 3.83
CA GLU A 4 -9.39 -8.44 3.50
C GLU A 4 -9.22 -7.23 2.56
N MET A 5 -8.25 -6.35 2.81
CA MET A 5 -7.96 -5.21 1.93
C MET A 5 -7.49 -5.65 0.55
N ILE A 6 -6.68 -6.69 0.46
CA ILE A 6 -6.24 -7.26 -0.82
C ILE A 6 -7.43 -7.79 -1.61
N LYS A 7 -8.35 -8.50 -0.97
CA LYS A 7 -9.57 -9.00 -1.59
C LYS A 7 -10.48 -7.87 -2.07
N ARG A 8 -10.63 -6.81 -1.29
CA ARG A 8 -11.43 -5.63 -1.66
C ARG A 8 -10.85 -4.92 -2.89
N LYS A 9 -9.54 -4.74 -2.92
CA LYS A 9 -8.85 -4.14 -4.08
C LYS A 9 -9.05 -4.99 -5.35
N ALA A 10 -8.90 -6.31 -5.24
CA ALA A 10 -9.14 -7.23 -6.35
C ALA A 10 -10.59 -7.16 -6.84
N GLY A 11 -11.56 -7.09 -5.94
CA GLY A 11 -12.98 -6.92 -6.27
C GLY A 11 -13.25 -5.59 -6.99
N LEU A 12 -12.64 -4.50 -6.55
CA LEU A 12 -12.74 -3.19 -7.19
C LEU A 12 -12.14 -3.20 -8.60
N ASN A 13 -11.01 -3.87 -8.81
CA ASN A 13 -10.41 -4.02 -10.14
C ASN A 13 -11.33 -4.77 -11.10
N VAL A 14 -11.96 -5.85 -10.65
CA VAL A 14 -12.94 -6.59 -11.45
C VAL A 14 -14.13 -5.70 -11.80
N LEU A 15 -14.66 -4.97 -10.83
CA LEU A 15 -15.78 -4.05 -11.04
C LEU A 15 -15.41 -2.93 -12.03
N TYR A 16 -14.21 -2.37 -11.92
CA TYR A 16 -13.70 -1.35 -12.84
C TYR A 16 -13.73 -1.83 -14.29
N TYR A 17 -13.17 -3.01 -14.56
CA TYR A 17 -13.13 -3.55 -15.92
C TYR A 17 -14.51 -3.92 -16.46
N ARG A 18 -15.38 -4.47 -15.63
CA ARG A 18 -16.76 -4.76 -16.02
C ARG A 18 -17.52 -3.50 -16.40
N LEU A 19 -17.39 -2.45 -15.60
CA LEU A 19 -18.04 -1.16 -15.84
C LEU A 19 -17.49 -0.50 -17.11
N LYS A 20 -16.18 -0.50 -17.27
CA LYS A 20 -15.49 0.03 -18.45
C LYS A 20 -15.95 -0.67 -19.73
N ASN A 21 -15.99 -2.01 -19.71
CA ASN A 21 -16.44 -2.80 -20.87
C ASN A 21 -17.91 -2.53 -21.21
N SER A 22 -18.78 -2.39 -20.19
CA SER A 22 -20.18 -2.04 -20.39
C SER A 22 -20.35 -0.67 -21.01
N ILE A 23 -19.59 0.32 -20.57
CA ILE A 23 -19.58 1.68 -21.13
C ILE A 23 -19.14 1.64 -22.58
N GLU A 24 -18.04 0.96 -22.91
CA GLU A 24 -17.54 0.83 -24.28
C GLU A 24 -18.55 0.17 -25.21
N GLU A 25 -19.24 -0.85 -24.73
CA GLU A 25 -20.29 -1.54 -25.49
C GLU A 25 -21.47 -0.63 -25.78
N ILE A 26 -21.95 0.13 -24.79
CA ILE A 26 -23.05 1.08 -24.97
C ILE A 26 -22.63 2.23 -25.88
N GLU A 27 -21.43 2.77 -25.73
CA GLU A 27 -20.90 3.82 -26.61
C GLU A 27 -20.84 3.37 -28.08
N ALA A 28 -20.45 2.12 -28.31
CA ALA A 28 -20.38 1.56 -29.67
C ALA A 28 -21.75 1.37 -30.31
N LYS A 29 -22.75 0.94 -29.52
CA LYS A 29 -24.10 0.62 -30.03
C LYS A 29 -25.08 1.79 -29.93
N HIS A 30 -24.97 2.60 -28.87
CA HIS A 30 -25.91 3.66 -28.53
C HIS A 30 -25.18 4.91 -28.01
N PRO A 31 -24.36 5.59 -28.84
CA PRO A 31 -23.58 6.75 -28.39
C PRO A 31 -24.47 7.95 -27.98
N GLU A 32 -25.73 7.96 -28.41
CA GLU A 32 -26.71 8.97 -28.06
C GLU A 32 -27.29 8.83 -26.65
N ARG A 33 -27.04 7.71 -25.98
CA ARG A 33 -27.61 7.42 -24.64
C ARG A 33 -26.75 8.01 -23.53
N SER A 34 -26.57 9.34 -23.53
CA SER A 34 -25.85 10.04 -22.46
C SER A 34 -26.54 9.93 -21.09
N ASP A 35 -27.85 9.72 -21.08
CA ASP A 35 -28.64 9.46 -19.88
C ASP A 35 -28.18 8.20 -19.11
N LEU A 36 -27.68 7.19 -19.84
CA LEU A 36 -27.10 5.97 -19.26
C LEU A 36 -25.59 6.08 -19.07
N LEU A 37 -24.88 6.70 -20.03
CA LEU A 37 -23.43 6.76 -20.04
C LEU A 37 -22.86 7.69 -18.97
N ASP A 38 -23.48 8.83 -18.73
CA ASP A 38 -22.98 9.80 -17.74
C ASP A 38 -22.95 9.24 -16.33
N PRO A 39 -24.04 8.63 -15.80
CA PRO A 39 -24.00 7.97 -14.50
C PRO A 39 -23.01 6.81 -14.41
N MET A 40 -22.85 6.03 -15.49
CA MET A 40 -21.90 4.92 -15.55
C MET A 40 -20.46 5.42 -15.50
N ARG A 41 -20.13 6.48 -16.22
CA ARG A 41 -18.80 7.13 -16.18
C ARG A 41 -18.49 7.69 -14.81
N GLU A 42 -19.46 8.30 -14.16
CA GLU A 42 -19.33 8.80 -12.80
C GLU A 42 -19.01 7.65 -11.82
N SER A 43 -19.76 6.54 -11.91
CA SER A 43 -19.49 5.34 -11.12
C SER A 43 -18.10 4.74 -11.41
N LEU A 44 -17.67 4.76 -12.67
CA LEU A 44 -16.33 4.30 -13.05
C LEU A 44 -15.24 5.16 -12.39
N ASN A 45 -15.42 6.48 -12.37
CA ASN A 45 -14.49 7.39 -11.71
C ASN A 45 -14.43 7.15 -10.20
N GLU A 46 -15.56 6.92 -9.54
CA GLU A 46 -15.61 6.59 -8.11
C GLU A 46 -14.85 5.29 -7.80
N VAL A 47 -15.02 4.27 -8.63
CA VAL A 47 -14.29 3.01 -8.49
C VAL A 47 -12.79 3.23 -8.70
N ALA A 48 -12.40 4.00 -9.71
CA ALA A 48 -11.00 4.34 -9.97
C ALA A 48 -10.36 5.08 -8.80
N GLU A 49 -11.06 6.04 -8.20
CA GLU A 49 -10.60 6.77 -7.00
C GLU A 49 -10.42 5.83 -5.81
N SER A 50 -11.34 4.90 -5.61
CA SER A 50 -11.24 3.89 -4.56
C SER A 50 -10.01 2.98 -4.75
N ILE A 51 -9.72 2.56 -5.99
CA ILE A 51 -8.53 1.78 -6.32
C ILE A 51 -7.26 2.58 -6.02
N GLN A 52 -7.21 3.85 -6.38
CA GLN A 52 -6.09 4.75 -6.08
C GLN A 52 -5.86 4.91 -4.58
N TYR A 53 -6.93 5.03 -3.81
CA TYR A 53 -6.87 5.09 -2.35
C TYR A 53 -6.24 3.82 -1.76
N PHE A 54 -6.68 2.63 -2.18
CA PHE A 54 -6.09 1.38 -1.72
C PHE A 54 -4.63 1.24 -2.12
N THR A 55 -4.27 1.66 -3.32
CA THR A 55 -2.88 1.68 -3.79
C THR A 55 -2.02 2.61 -2.94
N HIS A 56 -2.54 3.79 -2.60
CA HIS A 56 -1.85 4.72 -1.70
C HIS A 56 -1.63 4.10 -0.32
N CYS A 57 -2.64 3.49 0.29
CA CYS A 57 -2.52 2.81 1.57
C CYS A 57 -1.48 1.68 1.54
N GLU A 58 -1.44 0.92 0.45
CA GLU A 58 -0.45 -0.14 0.21
C GLU A 58 0.97 0.42 0.18
N ASN A 59 1.19 1.51 -0.54
CA ASN A 59 2.49 2.18 -0.64
C ASN A 59 2.95 2.75 0.70
N VAL A 60 2.05 3.37 1.46
CA VAL A 60 2.34 3.89 2.81
C VAL A 60 2.71 2.76 3.76
N THR A 61 2.00 1.64 3.72
CA THR A 61 2.29 0.46 4.54
C THR A 61 3.66 -0.12 4.21
N ARG A 62 4.02 -0.24 2.93
CA ARG A 62 5.35 -0.68 2.50
C ARG A 62 6.45 0.23 3.01
N ALA A 63 6.30 1.53 2.86
CA ALA A 63 7.28 2.53 3.32
C ALA A 63 7.47 2.44 4.84
N THR A 64 6.38 2.30 5.60
CA THR A 64 6.41 2.17 7.06
C THR A 64 7.11 0.89 7.48
N ASN A 65 6.81 -0.24 6.84
CA ASN A 65 7.44 -1.53 7.13
C ASN A 65 8.95 -1.50 6.84
N SER A 66 9.35 -0.90 5.73
CA SER A 66 10.77 -0.74 5.39
C SER A 66 11.51 0.10 6.42
N ARG A 67 10.93 1.22 6.85
CA ARG A 67 11.49 2.08 7.89
C ARG A 67 11.61 1.35 9.23
N ASN A 68 10.60 0.59 9.63
CA ASN A 68 10.63 -0.19 10.85
C ASN A 68 11.74 -1.24 10.82
N HIS A 69 11.95 -1.90 9.69
CA HIS A 69 13.03 -2.85 9.50
C HIS A 69 14.40 -2.20 9.66
N ASP A 70 14.63 -1.04 9.06
CA ASP A 70 15.86 -0.26 9.17
C ASP A 70 16.12 0.16 10.62
N LEU A 71 15.09 0.60 11.36
CA LEU A 71 15.19 0.95 12.77
C LEU A 71 15.54 -0.26 13.66
N GLU A 72 14.98 -1.42 13.38
CA GLU A 72 15.30 -2.66 14.08
C GLU A 72 16.77 -3.06 13.88
N LEU A 73 17.30 -2.95 12.69
CA LEU A 73 18.70 -3.22 12.39
C LEU A 73 19.63 -2.24 13.10
N GLU A 74 19.29 -0.94 13.09
CA GLU A 74 20.06 0.08 13.81
C GLU A 74 20.07 -0.17 15.32
N ASN A 75 18.92 -0.51 15.91
CA ASN A 75 18.83 -0.84 17.33
C ASN A 75 19.68 -2.05 17.69
N LEU A 76 19.69 -3.09 16.87
CA LEU A 76 20.52 -4.26 17.10
C LEU A 76 22.00 -3.90 17.07
N LYS A 77 22.43 -3.08 16.12
CA LYS A 77 23.80 -2.58 16.02
C LYS A 77 24.22 -1.80 17.27
N LEU A 78 23.38 -0.89 17.75
CA LEU A 78 23.64 -0.11 18.96
C LEU A 78 23.76 -0.99 20.21
N LYS A 79 22.94 -2.01 20.35
CA LYS A 79 23.03 -2.97 21.45
C LYS A 79 24.37 -3.74 21.44
N GLN A 80 24.85 -4.14 20.27
CA GLN A 80 26.14 -4.79 20.12
C GLN A 80 27.31 -3.88 20.46
N GLU A 81 27.26 -2.62 20.02
CA GLU A 81 28.28 -1.60 20.35
C GLU A 81 28.33 -1.34 21.85
N ASN A 82 27.17 -1.19 22.51
CA ASN A 82 27.09 -0.98 23.96
C ASN A 82 27.66 -2.16 24.75
N LYS A 83 27.39 -3.37 24.31
CA LYS A 83 27.94 -4.58 24.94
C LYS A 83 29.47 -4.62 24.84
N SER A 84 30.03 -4.29 23.68
CA SER A 84 31.47 -4.22 23.46
C SER A 84 32.13 -3.17 24.31
N LEU A 85 31.54 -1.97 24.44
CA LEU A 85 32.02 -0.90 25.31
C LEU A 85 32.02 -1.31 26.78
N ASN A 86 30.96 -1.94 27.25
CA ASN A 86 30.88 -2.41 28.64
C ASN A 86 31.95 -3.47 28.97
N ILE A 87 32.26 -4.37 28.06
CA ILE A 87 33.33 -5.36 28.21
C ILE A 87 34.69 -4.65 28.29
N HIS A 88 34.92 -3.67 27.42
CA HIS A 88 36.16 -2.92 27.38
C HIS A 88 36.40 -2.12 28.69
N ILE A 89 35.37 -1.44 29.22
CA ILE A 89 35.41 -0.74 30.47
C ILE A 89 35.71 -1.71 31.65
N GLY A 90 35.03 -2.85 31.68
CA GLY A 90 35.28 -3.90 32.69
C GLY A 90 36.72 -4.38 32.66
N ASN A 91 37.30 -4.58 31.50
CA ASN A 91 38.70 -4.99 31.33
C ASN A 91 39.68 -3.92 31.82
N LEU A 92 39.40 -2.64 31.55
CA LEU A 92 40.20 -1.51 32.06
C LEU A 92 40.19 -1.43 33.60
N ILE A 93 39.03 -1.57 34.22
CA ILE A 93 38.86 -1.58 35.66
C ILE A 93 39.59 -2.75 36.30
N ASN A 94 39.48 -3.96 35.74
CA ASN A 94 40.12 -5.15 36.23
C ASN A 94 41.64 -5.13 36.05
N GLY A 95 42.15 -4.34 35.11
CA GLY A 95 43.59 -4.15 34.87
C GLY A 95 44.23 -3.13 35.80
N LEU A 96 43.42 -2.43 36.57
CA LEU A 96 43.94 -1.49 37.59
C LEU A 96 44.18 -2.19 38.90
#